data_421ae3db6062a41bb2c7ac7ad42cee0a
#
_entry.id   421ae3db6062a41bb2c7ac7ad42cee0a
#
_cell.length_a   1.000
_cell.length_b   1.000
_cell.length_c   1.000
_cell.angle_alpha   90.00
_cell.angle_beta   90.00
_cell.angle_gamma   90.00
#
_symmetry.space_group_name_H-M   'P 1'
#
loop_
_entity.id
_entity.type
_entity.pdbx_description
1 polymer ?
#
loop_
_entity_poly.entity_id
_entity_poly.type
_entity_poly.pdbx_seq_one_letter_code
_entity_poly.pdbx_strand_id
1 'polypeptide(L)'
;MISSWRTRPGGARLIGSAAMLAMLMSCSTAASQPSADTRTGGAAAAQAPKVSEVTSGLTSPWGLVALTDGSTLLSERDTRRILHLAGGRVRHVRTIEDARPLGEGGLLGLAITQDQQKVFAYYTAENDNRLVSMSWNGRDLGEPTVILAGVPKGGRHNGGRLALGPDGYLYVGTGETGEGSLAQDTNSLGGKILRITTAGKPAPDNPFGNEVYSYGHRNVEGLAFDDEGRLWASEFGEQTWDELNLITKGGNYGWPQAEGSSQNDDDLINPKVVWETSEASPSGLAYWRGRLWMAALRGQQLWEIPLEGAMPGQPVGHFTGTYGRLRSVTVTDDGDGLLLSSSNTDGRGVEQPGDDRLLQLTE
;
A
#
# COMPACT_ATOMS: atom_id res chain seq x y z
N MET A 1 38.73 -1.05 -50.11
CA MET A 1 38.13 -0.29 -51.19
C MET A 1 37.17 0.65 -50.51
N ILE A 2 37.56 1.85 -50.01
CA ILE A 2 37.75 3.14 -50.71
C ILE A 2 36.49 3.57 -51.45
N SER A 3 35.82 4.61 -50.90
CA SER A 3 35.48 5.92 -51.45
C SER A 3 34.36 6.51 -50.61
N SER A 4 34.48 7.51 -49.75
CA SER A 4 34.83 8.97 -49.81
C SER A 4 34.11 9.74 -50.91
N TRP A 5 33.40 10.80 -50.47
CA TRP A 5 33.25 12.15 -51.09
C TRP A 5 32.30 12.99 -50.21
N ARG A 6 32.79 13.95 -49.40
CA ARG A 6 33.14 15.38 -49.60
C ARG A 6 31.94 16.27 -49.94
N THR A 7 31.53 17.09 -49.04
CA THR A 7 31.67 18.55 -48.71
C THR A 7 31.19 19.57 -49.75
N ARG A 8 30.34 20.46 -49.38
CA ARG A 8 30.43 21.93 -49.03
C ARG A 8 29.52 22.82 -49.91
N PRO A 9 29.45 24.17 -49.67
CA PRO A 9 28.59 24.94 -48.76
C PRO A 9 27.94 26.16 -49.48
N GLY A 10 27.29 27.05 -48.70
CA GLY A 10 27.02 28.45 -49.11
C GLY A 10 25.50 28.74 -49.11
N GLY A 11 25.03 29.85 -48.64
CA GLY A 11 25.54 31.16 -48.47
C GLY A 11 24.52 32.02 -47.72
N ALA A 12 25.00 32.94 -47.00
CA ALA A 12 24.31 34.02 -46.30
C ALA A 12 23.69 35.04 -47.28
N ARG A 13 22.53 35.59 -46.94
CA ARG A 13 22.14 36.94 -47.38
C ARG A 13 21.40 37.69 -46.26
N LEU A 14 22.03 38.73 -45.79
CA LEU A 14 21.52 39.88 -45.03
C LEU A 14 20.82 40.84 -45.99
N ILE A 15 19.66 41.35 -45.63
CA ILE A 15 19.08 42.66 -46.04
C ILE A 15 18.14 43.00 -44.88
N GLY A 16 18.17 44.00 -44.07
CA GLY A 16 18.52 45.38 -44.17
C GLY A 16 17.29 46.27 -44.25
N SER A 17 16.95 46.98 -43.12
CA SER A 17 16.29 48.31 -43.04
C SER A 17 14.78 48.40 -43.27
N ALA A 18 13.96 48.92 -42.38
CA ALA A 18 13.77 50.35 -42.13
C ALA A 18 12.67 50.59 -41.06
N ALA A 19 12.90 51.48 -40.20
CA ALA A 19 11.98 52.03 -39.22
C ALA A 19 10.95 52.94 -39.89
N MET A 20 9.68 52.84 -39.43
CA MET A 20 8.71 53.94 -39.59
C MET A 20 7.91 54.12 -38.31
N LEU A 21 8.14 55.27 -37.68
CA LEU A 21 7.48 55.82 -36.52
C LEU A 21 6.13 56.42 -36.96
N ALA A 22 5.00 55.92 -36.45
CA ALA A 22 3.74 56.64 -36.57
C ALA A 22 3.12 56.77 -35.18
N MET A 23 3.16 57.98 -34.64
CA MET A 23 2.36 58.40 -33.48
C MET A 23 0.88 58.52 -33.91
N LEU A 24 0.02 57.83 -33.22
CA LEU A 24 -1.39 58.14 -33.16
C LEU A 24 -1.84 58.23 -31.71
N MET A 25 -2.18 59.42 -31.27
CA MET A 25 -2.93 59.71 -30.07
C MET A 25 -4.32 59.10 -30.17
N SER A 26 -4.74 58.31 -29.23
CA SER A 26 -6.14 57.94 -29.03
C SER A 26 -6.53 58.09 -27.57
N CYS A 27 -7.55 58.84 -27.34
CA CYS A 27 -8.21 59.11 -26.05
C CYS A 27 -8.64 57.83 -25.36
N SER A 28 -8.20 57.70 -24.12
CA SER A 28 -8.66 56.60 -23.20
C SER A 28 -9.99 57.03 -22.58
N THR A 29 -11.06 56.33 -22.91
CA THR A 29 -12.26 56.23 -22.06
C THR A 29 -12.02 55.12 -21.05
N ALA A 30 -11.97 55.47 -19.79
CA ALA A 30 -11.86 54.52 -18.71
C ALA A 30 -13.21 53.76 -18.57
N ALA A 31 -13.21 52.48 -18.97
CA ALA A 31 -14.23 51.53 -18.63
C ALA A 31 -13.84 50.85 -17.29
N SER A 32 -14.61 51.07 -16.25
CA SER A 32 -14.49 50.39 -15.00
C SER A 32 -14.68 48.89 -15.16
N GLN A 33 -13.63 48.12 -14.98
CA GLN A 33 -13.72 46.67 -14.84
C GLN A 33 -14.28 46.30 -13.48
N PRO A 34 -15.20 45.34 -13.38
CA PRO A 34 -15.60 44.80 -12.08
C PRO A 34 -14.45 44.02 -11.48
N SER A 35 -14.09 44.34 -10.24
CA SER A 35 -13.13 43.59 -9.44
C SER A 35 -13.58 42.14 -9.34
N ALA A 36 -12.88 41.20 -9.93
CA ALA A 36 -13.00 39.79 -9.65
C ALA A 36 -12.54 39.57 -8.22
N ASP A 37 -13.48 39.30 -7.34
CA ASP A 37 -13.25 38.88 -5.95
C ASP A 37 -12.64 37.47 -6.03
N THR A 38 -11.33 37.37 -6.15
CA THR A 38 -10.60 36.12 -6.00
C THR A 38 -10.65 35.73 -4.55
N ARG A 39 -11.74 35.03 -4.16
CA ARG A 39 -11.71 34.18 -2.98
C ARG A 39 -10.76 33.04 -3.24
N THR A 40 -9.49 33.28 -2.98
CA THR A 40 -8.54 32.21 -2.71
C THR A 40 -8.99 31.59 -1.38
N GLY A 41 -9.86 30.59 -1.48
CA GLY A 41 -10.03 29.61 -0.41
C GLY A 41 -8.67 28.92 -0.28
N GLY A 42 -7.80 29.45 0.55
CA GLY A 42 -6.58 28.76 0.97
C GLY A 42 -7.04 27.51 1.72
N ALA A 43 -6.93 26.34 1.09
CA ALA A 43 -6.88 25.11 1.83
C ALA A 43 -5.76 25.31 2.86
N ALA A 44 -6.11 25.33 4.15
CA ALA A 44 -5.11 25.35 5.21
C ALA A 44 -4.18 24.19 4.92
N ALA A 45 -2.89 24.45 4.77
CA ALA A 45 -1.89 23.40 4.61
C ALA A 45 -2.09 22.44 5.78
N ALA A 46 -2.43 21.19 5.48
CA ALA A 46 -2.63 20.18 6.51
C ALA A 46 -1.34 20.13 7.34
N GLN A 47 -1.48 20.33 8.64
CA GLN A 47 -0.34 20.31 9.54
C GLN A 47 0.21 18.87 9.54
N ALA A 48 1.52 18.71 9.34
CA ALA A 48 2.13 17.38 9.37
C ALA A 48 1.81 16.69 10.71
N PRO A 49 1.47 15.38 10.69
CA PRO A 49 1.19 14.64 11.91
C PRO A 49 2.34 14.73 12.91
N LYS A 50 2.02 14.83 14.20
CA LYS A 50 3.01 14.71 15.28
C LYS A 50 3.40 13.25 15.43
N VAL A 51 4.69 13.00 15.65
CA VAL A 51 5.23 11.64 15.77
C VAL A 51 5.84 11.43 17.14
N SER A 52 5.56 10.28 17.74
CA SER A 52 6.25 9.76 18.91
C SER A 52 6.71 8.32 18.67
N GLU A 53 7.86 7.94 19.24
CA GLU A 53 8.34 6.57 19.19
C GLU A 53 7.64 5.74 20.27
N VAL A 54 6.99 4.63 19.87
CA VAL A 54 6.37 3.66 20.80
C VAL A 54 7.41 2.65 21.27
N THR A 55 8.22 2.13 20.36
CA THR A 55 9.33 1.21 20.64
C THR A 55 10.30 1.18 19.46
N SER A 56 11.50 0.64 19.73
CA SER A 56 12.56 0.48 18.73
C SER A 56 13.28 -0.87 18.92
N GLY A 57 14.20 -1.21 18.01
CA GLY A 57 14.94 -2.47 18.04
C GLY A 57 14.11 -3.68 17.61
N LEU A 58 13.09 -3.48 16.78
CA LEU A 58 12.32 -4.55 16.15
C LEU A 58 13.10 -5.17 14.98
N THR A 59 12.76 -6.38 14.59
CA THR A 59 13.42 -7.10 13.49
C THR A 59 12.41 -7.36 12.36
N SER A 60 12.57 -6.65 11.23
CA SER A 60 11.69 -6.80 10.06
C SER A 60 10.19 -6.83 10.41
N PRO A 61 9.66 -5.81 11.15
CA PRO A 61 8.25 -5.80 11.53
C PRO A 61 7.37 -5.75 10.30
N TRP A 62 6.25 -6.54 10.30
CA TRP A 62 5.42 -6.66 9.12
C TRP A 62 3.94 -6.40 9.38
N GLY A 63 3.24 -7.23 10.14
CA GLY A 63 1.82 -7.08 10.46
C GLY A 63 1.61 -6.29 11.75
N LEU A 64 0.61 -5.42 11.77
CA LEU A 64 0.19 -4.64 12.94
C LEU A 64 -1.29 -4.85 13.21
N VAL A 65 -1.67 -5.02 14.47
CA VAL A 65 -3.05 -5.03 14.96
C VAL A 65 -3.13 -4.21 16.22
N ALA A 66 -3.94 -3.15 16.22
CA ALA A 66 -4.30 -2.39 17.41
C ALA A 66 -5.35 -3.16 18.22
N LEU A 67 -5.23 -3.16 19.56
CA LEU A 67 -6.11 -3.83 20.48
C LEU A 67 -6.89 -2.83 21.33
N THR A 68 -8.10 -3.22 21.76
CA THR A 68 -9.04 -2.34 22.51
C THR A 68 -8.53 -1.88 23.87
N ASP A 69 -7.48 -2.49 24.38
CA ASP A 69 -6.80 -2.05 25.62
C ASP A 69 -5.66 -1.04 25.37
N GLY A 70 -5.52 -0.57 24.12
CA GLY A 70 -4.47 0.35 23.68
C GLY A 70 -3.13 -0.33 23.42
N SER A 71 -3.05 -1.65 23.52
CA SER A 71 -1.87 -2.42 23.17
C SER A 71 -1.86 -2.81 21.68
N THR A 72 -0.77 -3.43 21.22
CA THR A 72 -0.58 -3.78 19.81
C THR A 72 0.01 -5.17 19.67
N LEU A 73 -0.51 -5.98 18.73
CA LEU A 73 0.19 -7.17 18.24
C LEU A 73 0.98 -6.80 16.98
N LEU A 74 2.19 -7.31 16.89
CA LEU A 74 3.11 -7.09 15.78
C LEU A 74 3.77 -8.41 15.38
N SER A 75 3.83 -8.70 14.06
CA SER A 75 4.61 -9.80 13.53
C SER A 75 5.99 -9.33 13.08
N GLU A 76 6.99 -10.16 13.31
CA GLU A 76 8.33 -10.02 12.74
C GLU A 76 8.56 -11.09 11.68
N ARG A 77 8.80 -10.66 10.44
CA ARG A 77 8.91 -11.53 9.26
C ARG A 77 9.98 -12.60 9.42
N ASP A 78 11.18 -12.19 9.78
CA ASP A 78 12.37 -13.04 9.73
C ASP A 78 12.54 -13.87 11.00
N THR A 79 12.15 -13.34 12.15
CA THR A 79 12.20 -14.05 13.43
C THR A 79 11.00 -14.99 13.65
N ARG A 80 9.95 -14.87 12.83
CA ARG A 80 8.71 -15.64 12.89
C ARG A 80 7.92 -15.40 14.19
N ARG A 81 8.24 -14.35 14.92
CA ARG A 81 7.65 -14.02 16.23
C ARG A 81 6.43 -13.13 16.07
N ILE A 82 5.44 -13.36 16.91
CA ILE A 82 4.39 -12.39 17.19
C ILE A 82 4.73 -11.77 18.56
N LEU A 83 4.77 -10.45 18.57
CA LEU A 83 5.07 -9.63 19.73
C LEU A 83 3.80 -8.93 20.23
N HIS A 84 3.67 -8.73 21.53
CA HIS A 84 2.66 -7.92 22.19
C HIS A 84 3.34 -6.71 22.82
N LEU A 85 2.92 -5.52 22.42
CA LEU A 85 3.45 -4.24 22.86
C LEU A 85 2.39 -3.57 23.73
N ALA A 86 2.68 -3.42 25.02
CA ALA A 86 1.76 -2.85 26.00
C ALA A 86 2.53 -1.99 27.01
N GLY A 87 2.11 -0.73 27.22
CA GLY A 87 2.70 0.17 28.22
C GLY A 87 4.22 0.35 28.05
N GLY A 88 4.71 0.46 26.80
CA GLY A 88 6.13 0.61 26.48
C GLY A 88 6.97 -0.67 26.64
N ARG A 89 6.33 -1.82 26.86
CA ARG A 89 7.01 -3.12 26.99
C ARG A 89 6.70 -4.01 25.80
N VAL A 90 7.74 -4.66 25.27
CA VAL A 90 7.64 -5.66 24.20
C VAL A 90 7.75 -7.05 24.82
N ARG A 91 6.78 -7.91 24.51
CA ARG A 91 6.73 -9.29 24.95
C ARG A 91 6.51 -10.23 23.79
N HIS A 92 7.32 -11.26 23.65
CA HIS A 92 7.09 -12.36 22.73
C HIS A 92 5.88 -13.18 23.19
N VAL A 93 4.91 -13.42 22.28
CA VAL A 93 3.67 -14.17 22.62
C VAL A 93 3.53 -15.46 21.84
N ARG A 94 4.10 -15.55 20.63
CA ARG A 94 4.08 -16.77 19.83
C ARG A 94 5.19 -16.78 18.78
N THR A 95 5.73 -17.95 18.47
CA THR A 95 6.51 -18.22 17.25
C THR A 95 5.68 -19.10 16.32
N ILE A 96 5.66 -18.77 15.03
CA ILE A 96 5.05 -19.61 13.98
C ILE A 96 6.13 -20.56 13.46
N GLU A 97 6.23 -21.74 14.07
CA GLU A 97 7.33 -22.68 13.83
C GLU A 97 7.42 -23.16 12.37
N ASP A 98 6.26 -23.25 11.68
CA ASP A 98 6.19 -23.64 10.27
C ASP A 98 6.58 -22.54 9.29
N ALA A 99 6.72 -21.29 9.74
CA ALA A 99 7.15 -20.21 8.87
C ALA A 99 8.58 -20.42 8.40
N ARG A 100 8.83 -20.16 7.11
CA ARG A 100 10.14 -20.31 6.43
C ARG A 100 10.51 -18.98 5.78
N PRO A 101 11.15 -18.08 6.52
CA PRO A 101 11.64 -16.82 5.95
C PRO A 101 12.62 -17.07 4.80
N LEU A 102 12.28 -16.56 3.63
CA LEU A 102 13.11 -16.60 2.44
C LEU A 102 12.72 -15.48 1.47
N GLY A 103 13.66 -14.62 1.14
CA GLY A 103 13.39 -13.46 0.29
C GLY A 103 12.36 -12.52 0.91
N GLU A 104 11.19 -12.38 0.29
CA GLU A 104 10.07 -11.57 0.81
C GLU A 104 9.11 -12.37 1.69
N GLY A 105 9.24 -13.69 1.70
CA GLY A 105 8.42 -14.57 2.52
C GLY A 105 8.86 -14.63 3.98
N GLY A 106 7.98 -15.13 4.85
CA GLY A 106 8.18 -15.26 6.28
C GLY A 106 6.86 -15.14 7.03
N LEU A 107 6.87 -14.61 8.25
CA LEU A 107 5.65 -14.27 8.98
C LEU A 107 5.22 -12.85 8.58
N LEU A 108 4.07 -12.74 7.91
CA LEU A 108 3.63 -11.51 7.26
C LEU A 108 2.46 -10.86 8.02
N GLY A 109 1.28 -10.75 7.42
CA GLY A 109 0.14 -10.03 7.94
C GLY A 109 -0.51 -10.63 9.17
N LEU A 110 -1.08 -9.76 9.99
CA LEU A 110 -1.96 -10.09 11.11
C LEU A 110 -3.32 -9.45 10.90
N ALA A 111 -4.36 -10.10 11.41
CA ALA A 111 -5.69 -9.52 11.61
C ALA A 111 -6.32 -10.10 12.88
N ILE A 112 -7.36 -9.44 13.40
CA ILE A 112 -8.08 -9.89 14.59
C ILE A 112 -9.59 -9.79 14.35
N THR A 113 -10.36 -10.68 14.95
CA THR A 113 -11.82 -10.56 14.94
C THR A 113 -12.29 -9.34 15.75
N GLN A 114 -13.49 -8.83 15.43
CA GLN A 114 -14.04 -7.66 16.11
C GLN A 114 -14.21 -7.87 17.63
N ASP A 115 -14.52 -9.09 18.07
CA ASP A 115 -14.59 -9.47 19.49
C ASP A 115 -13.21 -9.67 20.14
N GLN A 116 -12.14 -9.51 19.36
CA GLN A 116 -10.75 -9.69 19.73
C GLN A 116 -10.41 -11.07 20.36
N GLN A 117 -11.18 -12.11 20.05
CA GLN A 117 -10.93 -13.44 20.58
C GLN A 117 -10.09 -14.32 19.64
N LYS A 118 -9.94 -13.92 18.37
CA LYS A 118 -9.22 -14.72 17.38
C LYS A 118 -8.29 -13.85 16.54
N VAL A 119 -7.02 -14.22 16.51
CA VAL A 119 -5.98 -13.60 15.68
C VAL A 119 -5.69 -14.50 14.49
N PHE A 120 -5.52 -13.88 13.34
CA PHE A 120 -5.10 -14.52 12.10
C PHE A 120 -3.67 -14.11 11.77
N ALA A 121 -2.88 -15.03 11.23
CA ALA A 121 -1.55 -14.76 10.74
C ALA A 121 -1.32 -15.42 9.39
N TYR A 122 -0.82 -14.64 8.42
CA TYR A 122 -0.39 -15.13 7.13
C TYR A 122 1.12 -15.35 7.14
N TYR A 123 1.58 -16.47 6.61
CA TYR A 123 2.99 -16.79 6.57
C TYR A 123 3.37 -17.67 5.38
N THR A 124 4.65 -17.61 4.98
CA THR A 124 5.25 -18.51 4.00
C THR A 124 5.72 -19.78 4.70
N ALA A 125 5.20 -20.93 4.31
CA ALA A 125 5.62 -22.25 4.76
C ALA A 125 6.61 -22.91 3.76
N GLU A 126 6.92 -24.21 3.97
CA GLU A 126 7.86 -24.94 3.11
C GLU A 126 7.41 -25.02 1.65
N ASN A 127 6.11 -25.25 1.39
CA ASN A 127 5.60 -25.51 0.05
C ASN A 127 4.61 -24.47 -0.47
N ASP A 128 4.01 -23.67 0.40
CA ASP A 128 2.95 -22.72 0.09
C ASP A 128 2.96 -21.55 1.07
N ASN A 129 2.16 -20.52 0.79
CA ASN A 129 1.75 -19.55 1.79
C ASN A 129 0.48 -20.05 2.47
N ARG A 130 0.35 -19.77 3.77
CA ARG A 130 -0.75 -20.26 4.62
C ARG A 130 -1.32 -19.16 5.49
N LEU A 131 -2.58 -19.39 5.89
CA LEU A 131 -3.24 -18.61 6.91
C LEU A 131 -3.58 -19.52 8.09
N VAL A 132 -3.25 -19.07 9.28
CA VAL A 132 -3.63 -19.72 10.54
C VAL A 132 -4.54 -18.83 11.36
N SER A 133 -5.35 -19.45 12.21
CA SER A 133 -6.09 -18.80 13.28
C SER A 133 -5.58 -19.27 14.64
N MET A 134 -5.56 -18.36 15.62
CA MET A 134 -5.15 -18.59 17.01
C MET A 134 -6.15 -17.90 17.93
N SER A 135 -6.51 -18.51 19.06
CA SER A 135 -7.27 -17.81 20.09
C SER A 135 -6.41 -16.74 20.75
N TRP A 136 -7.01 -15.61 21.10
CA TRP A 136 -6.40 -14.55 21.90
C TRP A 136 -7.17 -14.38 23.21
N ASN A 137 -6.50 -14.39 24.34
CA ASN A 137 -7.11 -14.27 25.67
C ASN A 137 -6.79 -12.95 26.39
N GLY A 138 -6.31 -11.94 25.63
CA GLY A 138 -5.85 -10.65 26.16
C GLY A 138 -4.38 -10.68 26.61
N ARG A 139 -3.74 -11.85 26.61
CA ARG A 139 -2.36 -12.00 27.03
C ARG A 139 -1.55 -12.92 26.13
N ASP A 140 -2.04 -14.11 25.86
CA ASP A 140 -1.32 -15.15 25.14
C ASP A 140 -2.12 -15.64 23.93
N LEU A 141 -1.41 -16.05 22.88
CA LEU A 141 -1.97 -16.69 21.71
C LEU A 141 -2.01 -18.20 21.88
N GLY A 142 -3.13 -18.81 21.54
CA GLY A 142 -3.30 -20.25 21.43
C GLY A 142 -2.46 -20.89 20.33
N GLU A 143 -2.60 -22.21 20.16
CA GLU A 143 -1.91 -22.94 19.09
C GLU A 143 -2.45 -22.53 17.72
N PRO A 144 -1.57 -22.36 16.71
CA PRO A 144 -1.97 -22.01 15.35
C PRO A 144 -2.70 -23.19 14.69
N THR A 145 -3.87 -22.92 14.15
CA THR A 145 -4.66 -23.87 13.34
C THR A 145 -4.70 -23.36 11.91
N VAL A 146 -4.21 -24.15 10.94
CA VAL A 146 -4.27 -23.80 9.52
C VAL A 146 -5.72 -23.75 9.06
N ILE A 147 -6.14 -22.62 8.50
CA ILE A 147 -7.49 -22.41 7.96
C ILE A 147 -7.49 -22.23 6.44
N LEU A 148 -6.37 -21.82 5.85
CA LEU A 148 -6.17 -21.76 4.39
C LEU A 148 -4.75 -22.22 4.08
N ALA A 149 -4.59 -23.04 3.05
CA ALA A 149 -3.32 -23.53 2.52
C ALA A 149 -3.36 -23.55 0.99
N GLY A 150 -2.21 -23.80 0.34
CA GLY A 150 -2.12 -23.90 -1.11
C GLY A 150 -2.08 -22.54 -1.82
N VAL A 151 -1.88 -21.43 -1.11
CA VAL A 151 -1.60 -20.15 -1.76
C VAL A 151 -0.18 -20.21 -2.33
N PRO A 152 0.03 -19.93 -3.63
CA PRO A 152 1.36 -19.97 -4.23
C PRO A 152 2.39 -19.14 -3.45
N LYS A 153 3.62 -19.66 -3.35
CA LYS A 153 4.74 -18.95 -2.72
C LYS A 153 5.91 -18.76 -3.68
N GLY A 154 6.70 -17.74 -3.43
CA GLY A 154 7.93 -17.48 -4.18
C GLY A 154 9.01 -16.81 -3.35
N GLY A 155 10.17 -16.58 -3.93
CA GLY A 155 11.20 -15.74 -3.33
C GLY A 155 10.80 -14.27 -3.27
N ARG A 156 9.76 -13.89 -4.00
CA ARG A 156 9.17 -12.55 -4.08
C ARG A 156 7.65 -12.65 -4.27
N HIS A 157 6.95 -11.54 -4.08
CA HIS A 157 5.51 -11.37 -4.33
C HIS A 157 4.65 -12.41 -3.62
N ASN A 158 4.81 -12.50 -2.31
CA ASN A 158 4.01 -13.40 -1.48
C ASN A 158 2.70 -12.77 -1.00
N GLY A 159 2.50 -11.46 -1.19
CA GLY A 159 1.38 -10.72 -0.63
C GLY A 159 1.40 -10.74 0.89
N GLY A 160 0.29 -11.11 1.49
CA GLY A 160 0.20 -11.40 2.92
C GLY A 160 -0.58 -10.39 3.74
N ARG A 161 -1.09 -9.30 3.16
CA ARG A 161 -1.94 -8.35 3.89
C ARG A 161 -3.28 -8.98 4.23
N LEU A 162 -3.70 -8.78 5.48
CA LEU A 162 -4.98 -9.23 6.00
C LEU A 162 -5.82 -8.02 6.43
N ALA A 163 -7.12 -8.07 6.17
CA ALA A 163 -8.10 -7.13 6.69
C ALA A 163 -9.41 -7.84 7.02
N LEU A 164 -9.98 -7.58 8.20
CA LEU A 164 -11.35 -8.01 8.49
C LEU A 164 -12.31 -6.97 7.91
N GLY A 165 -13.19 -7.41 7.03
CA GLY A 165 -14.19 -6.53 6.41
C GLY A 165 -15.35 -6.20 7.34
N PRO A 166 -16.08 -5.09 7.06
CA PRO A 166 -17.29 -4.73 7.81
C PRO A 166 -18.41 -5.78 7.65
N ASP A 167 -18.30 -6.64 6.66
CA ASP A 167 -19.18 -7.79 6.41
C ASP A 167 -18.82 -9.04 7.25
N GLY A 168 -17.77 -8.94 8.09
CA GLY A 168 -17.32 -10.02 8.98
C GLY A 168 -16.46 -11.09 8.28
N TYR A 169 -16.12 -10.92 7.01
CA TYR A 169 -15.23 -11.83 6.28
C TYR A 169 -13.79 -11.33 6.32
N LEU A 170 -12.86 -12.26 6.17
CA LEU A 170 -11.43 -11.96 6.10
C LEU A 170 -11.01 -11.79 4.64
N TYR A 171 -10.39 -10.66 4.35
CA TYR A 171 -9.79 -10.36 3.05
C TYR A 171 -8.29 -10.58 3.12
N VAL A 172 -7.74 -11.22 2.08
CA VAL A 172 -6.34 -11.62 2.01
C VAL A 172 -5.75 -11.17 0.69
N GLY A 173 -4.79 -10.27 0.73
CA GLY A 173 -3.99 -9.90 -0.44
C GLY A 173 -2.92 -10.96 -0.69
N THR A 174 -2.82 -11.45 -1.92
CA THR A 174 -1.81 -12.42 -2.33
C THR A 174 -0.96 -11.88 -3.49
N GLY A 175 0.20 -12.47 -3.72
CA GLY A 175 1.08 -12.16 -4.83
C GLY A 175 1.13 -13.28 -5.86
N GLU A 176 1.56 -12.94 -7.05
CA GLU A 176 1.72 -13.86 -8.18
C GLU A 176 3.03 -14.65 -8.16
N THR A 177 3.90 -14.37 -7.17
CA THR A 177 5.14 -15.11 -6.87
C THR A 177 6.23 -15.08 -7.96
N GLY A 178 6.11 -14.17 -8.94
CA GLY A 178 6.97 -14.07 -10.12
C GLY A 178 6.46 -14.87 -11.32
N GLU A 179 5.25 -15.44 -11.20
CA GLU A 179 4.54 -16.16 -12.28
C GLU A 179 3.27 -15.40 -12.63
N GLY A 180 3.39 -14.38 -13.49
CA GLY A 180 2.30 -13.44 -13.82
C GLY A 180 1.01 -14.12 -14.33
N SER A 181 1.11 -15.30 -14.96
CA SER A 181 -0.06 -16.05 -15.45
C SER A 181 -1.01 -16.46 -14.32
N LEU A 182 -0.50 -16.66 -13.10
CA LEU A 182 -1.33 -16.99 -11.93
C LEU A 182 -2.35 -15.89 -11.63
N ALA A 183 -2.02 -14.62 -11.91
CA ALA A 183 -2.90 -13.50 -11.60
C ALA A 183 -4.23 -13.56 -12.37
N GLN A 184 -4.22 -14.07 -13.60
CA GLN A 184 -5.41 -14.19 -14.46
C GLN A 184 -6.16 -15.52 -14.31
N ASP A 185 -5.53 -16.56 -13.72
CA ASP A 185 -6.20 -17.84 -13.46
C ASP A 185 -7.06 -17.73 -12.19
N THR A 186 -8.37 -17.66 -12.33
CA THR A 186 -9.33 -17.57 -11.20
C THR A 186 -9.45 -18.86 -10.37
N ASN A 187 -8.80 -19.95 -10.77
CA ASN A 187 -8.65 -21.16 -9.95
C ASN A 187 -7.36 -21.14 -9.11
N SER A 188 -6.43 -20.23 -9.39
CA SER A 188 -5.23 -20.00 -8.58
C SER A 188 -5.53 -18.98 -7.48
N LEU A 189 -4.92 -19.17 -6.30
CA LEU A 189 -4.98 -18.20 -5.18
C LEU A 189 -3.86 -17.15 -5.25
N GLY A 190 -2.95 -17.22 -6.23
CA GLY A 190 -1.86 -16.25 -6.42
C GLY A 190 -2.28 -15.04 -7.24
N GLY A 191 -1.83 -13.83 -6.87
CA GLY A 191 -2.18 -12.58 -7.55
C GLY A 191 -3.66 -12.21 -7.43
N LYS A 192 -4.19 -12.29 -6.22
CA LYS A 192 -5.62 -12.15 -5.90
C LYS A 192 -5.85 -11.29 -4.66
N ILE A 193 -7.07 -10.80 -4.53
CA ILE A 193 -7.66 -10.55 -3.22
C ILE A 193 -8.65 -11.68 -2.98
N LEU A 194 -8.44 -12.41 -1.89
CA LEU A 194 -9.33 -13.49 -1.47
C LEU A 194 -10.32 -12.93 -0.44
N ARG A 195 -11.54 -13.53 -0.38
CA ARG A 195 -12.54 -13.23 0.65
C ARG A 195 -13.05 -14.55 1.22
N ILE A 196 -12.79 -14.77 2.50
CA ILE A 196 -13.04 -16.03 3.17
C ILE A 196 -13.74 -15.81 4.52
N THR A 197 -14.40 -16.84 5.01
CA THR A 197 -14.91 -16.86 6.39
C THR A 197 -13.74 -16.93 7.39
N THR A 198 -13.99 -16.60 8.64
CA THR A 198 -13.02 -16.78 9.75
C THR A 198 -12.65 -18.25 10.03
N ALA A 199 -13.28 -19.19 9.33
CA ALA A 199 -12.95 -20.62 9.31
C ALA A 199 -12.20 -21.04 8.04
N GLY A 200 -11.82 -20.09 7.17
CA GLY A 200 -11.03 -20.35 5.97
C GLY A 200 -11.81 -20.91 4.78
N LYS A 201 -13.15 -20.86 4.81
CA LYS A 201 -13.97 -21.28 3.67
C LYS A 201 -14.27 -20.11 2.75
N PRO A 202 -14.51 -20.34 1.45
CA PRO A 202 -14.99 -19.28 0.56
C PRO A 202 -16.16 -18.53 1.20
N ALA A 203 -16.13 -17.20 1.16
CA ALA A 203 -17.28 -16.44 1.62
C ALA A 203 -18.48 -16.65 0.68
N PRO A 204 -19.71 -16.65 1.18
CA PRO A 204 -20.91 -16.66 0.34
C PRO A 204 -20.86 -15.55 -0.69
N ASP A 205 -21.42 -15.78 -1.86
CA ASP A 205 -21.50 -14.82 -2.97
C ASP A 205 -20.16 -14.40 -3.57
N ASN A 206 -19.06 -15.09 -3.30
CA ASN A 206 -17.83 -14.87 -4.06
C ASN A 206 -18.07 -15.12 -5.56
N PRO A 207 -17.47 -14.28 -6.44
CA PRO A 207 -17.86 -14.23 -7.84
C PRO A 207 -17.53 -15.50 -8.64
N PHE A 208 -16.56 -16.30 -8.18
CA PHE A 208 -16.05 -17.47 -8.90
C PHE A 208 -16.38 -18.80 -8.21
N GLY A 209 -17.15 -18.78 -7.12
CA GLY A 209 -17.52 -19.98 -6.37
C GLY A 209 -16.39 -20.58 -5.54
N ASN A 210 -15.28 -19.86 -5.39
CA ASN A 210 -14.12 -20.21 -4.58
C ASN A 210 -13.71 -19.01 -3.69
N GLU A 211 -12.48 -18.98 -3.16
CA GLU A 211 -11.98 -17.94 -2.27
C GLU A 211 -11.72 -16.60 -2.96
N VAL A 212 -11.64 -16.55 -4.29
CA VAL A 212 -11.26 -15.37 -5.07
C VAL A 212 -12.35 -14.31 -5.06
N TYR A 213 -12.01 -13.08 -4.67
CA TYR A 213 -12.88 -11.91 -4.68
C TYR A 213 -12.60 -10.98 -5.87
N SER A 214 -11.29 -10.71 -6.15
CA SER A 214 -10.81 -10.00 -7.33
C SER A 214 -9.50 -10.64 -7.83
N TYR A 215 -9.12 -10.37 -9.07
CA TYR A 215 -8.00 -11.01 -9.73
C TYR A 215 -7.21 -10.05 -10.63
N GLY A 216 -6.12 -10.53 -11.22
CA GLY A 216 -5.26 -9.67 -12.05
C GLY A 216 -4.37 -8.76 -11.22
N HIS A 217 -3.99 -9.19 -10.01
CA HIS A 217 -3.08 -8.48 -9.12
C HIS A 217 -1.65 -9.04 -9.21
N ARG A 218 -0.66 -8.17 -9.01
CA ARG A 218 0.74 -8.58 -8.96
C ARG A 218 1.19 -8.93 -7.54
N ASN A 219 1.13 -7.98 -6.60
CA ASN A 219 1.54 -8.19 -5.21
C ASN A 219 0.83 -7.21 -4.28
N VAL A 220 -0.27 -7.63 -3.68
CA VAL A 220 -1.09 -6.80 -2.80
C VAL A 220 -0.53 -6.84 -1.38
N GLU A 221 -0.01 -5.70 -0.88
CA GLU A 221 0.52 -5.57 0.48
C GLU A 221 -0.24 -4.58 1.37
N GLY A 222 -1.24 -3.88 0.87
CA GLY A 222 -2.12 -3.03 1.66
C GLY A 222 -3.58 -3.28 1.37
N LEU A 223 -4.41 -3.30 2.41
CA LEU A 223 -5.87 -3.41 2.35
C LEU A 223 -6.47 -2.50 3.42
N ALA A 224 -7.45 -1.68 3.04
CA ALA A 224 -8.19 -0.85 3.97
C ALA A 224 -9.64 -0.69 3.53
N PHE A 225 -10.55 -0.63 4.49
CA PHE A 225 -11.94 -0.25 4.26
C PHE A 225 -12.16 1.21 4.63
N ASP A 226 -12.88 1.96 3.82
CA ASP A 226 -13.33 3.30 4.14
C ASP A 226 -14.68 3.31 4.89
N ASP A 227 -15.17 4.50 5.26
CA ASP A 227 -16.40 4.64 6.04
C ASP A 227 -17.67 4.16 5.30
N GLU A 228 -17.64 4.10 3.97
CA GLU A 228 -18.72 3.54 3.16
C GLU A 228 -18.57 2.03 2.93
N GLY A 229 -17.56 1.40 3.55
CA GLY A 229 -17.28 -0.03 3.45
C GLY A 229 -16.67 -0.45 2.11
N ARG A 230 -16.11 0.48 1.34
CA ARG A 230 -15.40 0.17 0.10
C ARG A 230 -13.98 -0.30 0.41
N LEU A 231 -13.56 -1.35 -0.27
CA LEU A 231 -12.21 -1.90 -0.12
C LEU A 231 -11.23 -1.20 -1.03
N TRP A 232 -10.14 -0.72 -0.46
CA TRP A 232 -8.98 -0.17 -1.14
C TRP A 232 -7.78 -1.10 -0.99
N ALA A 233 -6.97 -1.20 -2.02
CA ALA A 233 -5.74 -1.98 -2.02
C ALA A 233 -4.57 -1.19 -2.57
N SER A 234 -3.40 -1.36 -1.97
CA SER A 234 -2.13 -0.89 -2.50
C SER A 234 -1.31 -2.05 -3.02
N GLU A 235 -0.67 -1.87 -4.16
CA GLU A 235 -0.10 -2.93 -4.95
C GLU A 235 1.19 -2.49 -5.63
N PHE A 236 2.20 -3.38 -5.63
CA PHE A 236 3.47 -3.16 -6.32
C PHE A 236 3.34 -3.40 -7.81
N GLY A 237 3.82 -2.45 -8.60
CA GLY A 237 4.13 -2.66 -10.00
C GLY A 237 5.46 -3.38 -10.22
N GLU A 238 5.83 -3.54 -11.48
CA GLU A 238 7.08 -4.20 -11.85
C GLU A 238 8.21 -3.22 -12.11
N GLN A 239 8.01 -2.30 -13.04
CA GLN A 239 9.04 -1.36 -13.48
C GLN A 239 8.55 0.08 -13.56
N THR A 240 7.27 0.30 -13.74
CA THR A 240 6.72 1.60 -14.08
C THR A 240 5.80 2.14 -13.00
N TRP A 241 4.72 1.41 -12.67
CA TRP A 241 3.64 1.95 -11.86
C TRP A 241 3.27 1.08 -10.67
N ASP A 242 3.46 1.62 -9.49
CA ASP A 242 2.78 1.17 -8.26
C ASP A 242 1.37 1.75 -8.21
N GLU A 243 0.43 1.08 -7.55
CA GLU A 243 -0.99 1.35 -7.70
C GLU A 243 -1.75 1.47 -6.37
N LEU A 244 -2.74 2.36 -6.36
CA LEU A 244 -3.84 2.36 -5.40
C LEU A 244 -5.13 2.02 -6.14
N ASN A 245 -5.75 0.92 -5.75
CA ASN A 245 -6.92 0.34 -6.38
C ASN A 245 -8.16 0.44 -5.49
N LEU A 246 -9.32 0.83 -6.07
CA LEU A 246 -10.63 0.65 -5.46
C LEU A 246 -11.16 -0.72 -5.89
N ILE A 247 -11.35 -1.63 -4.95
CA ILE A 247 -11.60 -3.04 -5.25
C ILE A 247 -13.09 -3.31 -5.46
N THR A 248 -13.38 -3.96 -6.58
CA THR A 248 -14.71 -4.39 -6.98
C THR A 248 -14.78 -5.91 -7.03
N LYS A 249 -15.87 -6.47 -6.52
CA LYS A 249 -16.17 -7.90 -6.57
C LYS A 249 -16.13 -8.41 -8.02
N GLY A 250 -15.30 -9.43 -8.28
CA GLY A 250 -15.12 -10.02 -9.60
C GLY A 250 -14.26 -9.19 -10.57
N GLY A 251 -13.70 -8.06 -10.12
CA GLY A 251 -12.91 -7.17 -10.95
C GLY A 251 -11.57 -7.76 -11.38
N ASN A 252 -11.16 -7.45 -12.61
CA ASN A 252 -9.84 -7.75 -13.16
C ASN A 252 -8.98 -6.48 -13.16
N TYR A 253 -7.84 -6.51 -12.47
CA TYR A 253 -6.91 -5.37 -12.31
C TYR A 253 -5.74 -5.41 -13.31
N GLY A 254 -5.78 -6.35 -14.26
CA GLY A 254 -5.01 -6.32 -15.50
C GLY A 254 -3.64 -7.00 -15.47
N TRP A 255 -3.04 -7.25 -14.32
CA TRP A 255 -1.73 -7.90 -14.30
C TRP A 255 -1.79 -9.35 -14.86
N PRO A 256 -0.85 -9.77 -15.73
CA PRO A 256 0.33 -9.06 -16.25
C PRO A 256 0.10 -8.32 -17.58
N GLN A 257 -1.10 -8.27 -18.11
CA GLN A 257 -1.39 -7.62 -19.39
C GLN A 257 -1.30 -6.10 -19.32
N ALA A 258 -1.57 -5.52 -18.13
CA ALA A 258 -1.46 -4.10 -17.84
C ALA A 258 -0.68 -3.87 -16.56
N GLU A 259 0.08 -2.78 -16.50
CA GLU A 259 0.71 -2.18 -15.34
C GLU A 259 0.33 -0.69 -15.36
N GLY A 260 -0.37 -0.22 -14.32
CA GLY A 260 -1.00 1.10 -14.34
C GLY A 260 -2.28 1.12 -15.18
N SER A 261 -2.61 2.29 -15.73
CA SER A 261 -3.86 2.46 -16.48
C SER A 261 -3.80 1.86 -17.87
N SER A 262 -4.72 0.95 -18.20
CA SER A 262 -4.97 0.48 -19.55
C SER A 262 -5.86 1.49 -20.29
N GLN A 263 -5.45 1.89 -21.49
CA GLN A 263 -6.24 2.79 -22.34
C GLN A 263 -7.03 2.04 -23.44
N ASN A 264 -6.80 0.73 -23.57
CA ASN A 264 -7.28 -0.04 -24.72
C ASN A 264 -8.13 -1.27 -24.34
N ASP A 265 -8.44 -1.45 -23.07
CA ASP A 265 -9.21 -2.60 -22.59
C ASP A 265 -10.21 -2.14 -21.53
N ASP A 266 -11.47 -2.03 -21.92
CA ASP A 266 -12.58 -1.59 -21.08
C ASP A 266 -13.01 -2.65 -20.06
N ASP A 267 -12.53 -3.90 -20.19
CA ASP A 267 -12.79 -4.99 -19.26
C ASP A 267 -11.86 -4.97 -18.03
N LEU A 268 -10.80 -4.17 -18.07
CA LEU A 268 -9.86 -4.00 -16.99
C LEU A 268 -10.23 -2.81 -16.09
N ILE A 269 -10.07 -2.99 -14.78
CA ILE A 269 -10.28 -1.92 -13.81
C ILE A 269 -8.97 -1.17 -13.60
N ASN A 270 -8.97 0.10 -14.00
CA ASN A 270 -7.83 0.97 -13.84
C ASN A 270 -7.60 1.40 -12.38
N PRO A 271 -6.34 1.55 -11.95
CA PRO A 271 -6.01 2.12 -10.65
C PRO A 271 -6.56 3.54 -10.49
N LYS A 272 -6.82 3.92 -9.25
CA LYS A 272 -7.27 5.27 -8.90
C LYS A 272 -6.13 6.26 -8.78
N VAL A 273 -4.96 5.80 -8.35
CA VAL A 273 -3.71 6.57 -8.29
C VAL A 273 -2.57 5.66 -8.70
N VAL A 274 -1.59 6.20 -9.40
CA VAL A 274 -0.33 5.53 -9.73
C VAL A 274 0.86 6.36 -9.27
N TRP A 275 1.95 5.70 -8.92
CA TRP A 275 3.25 6.29 -8.62
C TRP A 275 4.34 5.58 -9.42
N GLU A 276 5.41 6.29 -9.75
CA GLU A 276 6.61 5.60 -10.20
C GLU A 276 7.10 4.63 -9.10
N THR A 277 7.61 3.46 -9.49
CA THR A 277 8.08 2.44 -8.51
C THR A 277 9.23 2.94 -7.62
N SER A 278 9.88 4.05 -8.00
CA SER A 278 10.89 4.74 -7.18
C SER A 278 10.27 5.57 -6.05
N GLU A 279 9.03 6.02 -6.19
CA GLU A 279 8.36 6.94 -5.28
C GLU A 279 7.53 6.25 -4.21
N ALA A 280 7.13 4.99 -4.44
CA ALA A 280 6.30 4.25 -3.50
C ALA A 280 6.90 2.90 -3.09
N SER A 281 6.77 1.82 -3.85
CA SER A 281 6.83 0.44 -3.36
C SER A 281 5.85 0.29 -2.19
N PRO A 282 4.53 0.36 -2.47
CA PRO A 282 3.50 0.54 -1.45
C PRO A 282 3.29 -0.72 -0.63
N SER A 283 3.14 -0.59 0.67
CA SER A 283 2.87 -1.71 1.56
C SER A 283 1.60 -1.44 2.37
N GLY A 284 1.65 -1.32 3.68
CA GLY A 284 0.48 -1.15 4.52
C GLY A 284 -0.38 0.06 4.13
N LEU A 285 -1.69 -0.14 4.22
CA LEU A 285 -2.72 0.87 3.93
C LEU A 285 -3.68 0.95 5.11
N ALA A 286 -4.06 2.15 5.49
CA ALA A 286 -5.09 2.41 6.50
C ALA A 286 -6.00 3.55 6.04
N TYR A 287 -7.27 3.51 6.44
CA TYR A 287 -8.19 4.63 6.28
C TYR A 287 -8.40 5.31 7.62
N TRP A 288 -8.16 6.62 7.67
CA TRP A 288 -8.30 7.40 8.89
C TRP A 288 -8.76 8.83 8.57
N ARG A 289 -9.88 9.24 9.16
CA ARG A 289 -10.43 10.61 9.07
C ARG A 289 -10.59 11.12 7.64
N GLY A 290 -11.23 10.33 6.78
CA GLY A 290 -11.50 10.71 5.38
C GLY A 290 -10.30 10.62 4.45
N ARG A 291 -9.22 9.94 4.86
CA ARG A 291 -7.97 9.82 4.10
C ARG A 291 -7.45 8.40 4.12
N LEU A 292 -6.86 7.97 3.03
CA LEU A 292 -6.02 6.79 3.02
C LEU A 292 -4.58 7.19 3.37
N TRP A 293 -3.95 6.34 4.18
CA TRP A 293 -2.55 6.47 4.57
C TRP A 293 -1.81 5.23 4.11
N MET A 294 -0.79 5.42 3.27
CA MET A 294 -0.07 4.34 2.62
C MET A 294 1.42 4.40 2.93
N ALA A 295 1.94 3.35 3.56
CA ALA A 295 3.35 3.22 3.86
C ALA A 295 4.13 2.84 2.59
N ALA A 296 5.22 3.54 2.31
CA ALA A 296 6.07 3.36 1.14
C ALA A 296 7.47 2.87 1.53
N LEU A 297 7.87 1.73 0.97
CA LEU A 297 9.15 1.11 1.27
C LEU A 297 10.30 1.79 0.52
N ARG A 298 10.28 1.77 -0.80
CA ARG A 298 11.35 2.38 -1.61
C ARG A 298 11.27 3.89 -1.59
N GLY A 299 10.08 4.44 -1.59
CA GLY A 299 9.82 5.88 -1.49
C GLY A 299 10.16 6.45 -0.11
N GLN A 300 10.31 5.61 0.93
CA GLN A 300 10.70 6.00 2.29
C GLN A 300 9.85 7.13 2.85
N GLN A 301 8.53 7.01 2.69
CA GLN A 301 7.58 8.02 3.12
C GLN A 301 6.22 7.42 3.46
N LEU A 302 5.40 8.20 4.11
CA LEU A 302 3.99 7.90 4.35
C LEU A 302 3.17 8.81 3.44
N TRP A 303 2.43 8.22 2.52
CA TRP A 303 1.51 8.94 1.65
C TRP A 303 0.17 9.17 2.36
N GLU A 304 -0.27 10.42 2.39
CA GLU A 304 -1.64 10.84 2.73
C GLU A 304 -2.42 11.05 1.44
N ILE A 305 -3.53 10.35 1.27
CA ILE A 305 -4.38 10.43 0.09
C ILE A 305 -5.78 10.82 0.54
N PRO A 306 -6.16 12.11 0.44
CA PRO A 306 -7.52 12.55 0.76
C PRO A 306 -8.55 11.83 -0.09
N LEU A 307 -9.71 11.47 0.49
CA LEU A 307 -10.82 10.90 -0.27
C LEU A 307 -12.03 11.85 -0.27
N GLU A 308 -12.60 12.05 -1.45
CA GLU A 308 -13.93 12.62 -1.62
C GLU A 308 -14.84 11.55 -2.24
N GLY A 309 -15.56 10.84 -1.37
CA GLY A 309 -16.24 9.61 -1.77
C GLY A 309 -15.25 8.57 -2.29
N ALA A 310 -15.46 8.08 -3.51
CA ALA A 310 -14.57 7.11 -4.19
C ALA A 310 -13.46 7.78 -5.04
N MET A 311 -13.27 9.10 -4.91
CA MET A 311 -12.29 9.86 -5.69
C MET A 311 -11.12 10.27 -4.79
N PRO A 312 -9.91 9.76 -5.05
CA PRO A 312 -8.71 10.25 -4.39
C PRO A 312 -8.38 11.67 -4.84
N GLY A 313 -8.04 12.52 -3.86
CA GLY A 313 -7.40 13.81 -4.12
C GLY A 313 -5.90 13.65 -4.39
N GLN A 314 -5.19 14.79 -4.42
CA GLN A 314 -3.74 14.79 -4.64
C GLN A 314 -3.01 14.15 -3.45
N PRO A 315 -2.20 13.08 -3.66
CA PRO A 315 -1.39 12.51 -2.59
C PRO A 315 -0.34 13.49 -2.05
N VAL A 316 -0.11 13.44 -0.73
CA VAL A 316 0.91 14.24 -0.04
C VAL A 316 1.86 13.31 0.69
N GLY A 317 3.17 13.45 0.46
CA GLY A 317 4.20 12.65 1.13
C GLY A 317 4.62 13.28 2.47
N HIS A 318 4.69 12.46 3.53
CA HIS A 318 5.16 12.83 4.86
C HIS A 318 6.41 12.04 5.22
N PHE A 319 7.31 12.65 6.01
CA PHE A 319 8.50 12.00 6.58
C PHE A 319 9.49 11.44 5.56
N THR A 320 9.54 11.96 4.35
CA THR A 320 10.41 11.48 3.27
C THR A 320 11.85 11.33 3.75
N GLY A 321 12.40 10.11 3.71
CA GLY A 321 13.75 9.76 4.15
C GLY A 321 14.00 9.82 5.66
N THR A 322 13.02 10.24 6.47
CA THR A 322 13.22 10.48 7.91
C THR A 322 13.36 9.17 8.70
N TYR A 323 12.53 8.18 8.40
CA TYR A 323 12.50 6.89 9.09
C TYR A 323 12.89 5.72 8.18
N GLY A 324 13.43 6.02 6.98
CA GLY A 324 13.76 5.03 5.99
C GLY A 324 12.51 4.36 5.41
N ARG A 325 12.60 3.06 5.17
CA ARG A 325 11.53 2.24 4.60
C ARG A 325 10.37 2.11 5.58
N LEU A 326 9.14 2.41 5.13
CA LEU A 326 7.93 2.29 5.94
C LEU A 326 7.11 1.10 5.45
N ARG A 327 6.69 0.20 6.39
CA ARG A 327 6.06 -1.07 6.05
C ARG A 327 4.57 -1.10 6.34
N SER A 328 4.17 -0.89 7.56
CA SER A 328 2.78 -1.04 7.96
C SER A 328 2.25 0.19 8.65
N VAL A 329 1.02 0.54 8.34
CA VAL A 329 0.25 1.57 9.00
C VAL A 329 -1.10 0.98 9.41
N THR A 330 -1.57 1.30 10.61
CA THR A 330 -2.90 0.92 11.12
C THR A 330 -3.44 2.02 12.02
N VAL A 331 -4.75 2.13 12.12
CA VAL A 331 -5.41 3.08 13.04
C VAL A 331 -5.27 2.56 14.48
N THR A 332 -5.00 3.43 15.44
CA THR A 332 -5.09 3.08 16.88
C THR A 332 -6.53 2.71 17.23
N ASP A 333 -6.74 1.86 18.24
CA ASP A 333 -8.07 1.38 18.58
C ASP A 333 -9.02 2.51 19.03
N ASP A 334 -8.50 3.53 19.71
CA ASP A 334 -9.24 4.73 20.10
C ASP A 334 -9.60 5.65 18.90
N GLY A 335 -9.08 5.37 17.71
CA GLY A 335 -9.29 6.16 16.51
C GLY A 335 -8.56 7.51 16.48
N ASP A 336 -7.72 7.80 17.47
CA ASP A 336 -7.10 9.12 17.65
C ASP A 336 -5.74 9.25 16.95
N GLY A 337 -5.22 8.16 16.35
CA GLY A 337 -3.95 8.18 15.66
C GLY A 337 -3.70 7.01 14.76
N LEU A 338 -2.49 6.97 14.23
CA LEU A 338 -1.96 5.87 13.42
C LEU A 338 -0.73 5.27 14.10
N LEU A 339 -0.58 3.95 14.01
CA LEU A 339 0.67 3.25 14.27
C LEU A 339 1.37 2.99 12.94
N LEU A 340 2.67 3.26 12.87
CA LEU A 340 3.49 3.15 11.67
C LEU A 340 4.78 2.40 12.00
N SER A 341 5.11 1.33 11.26
CA SER A 341 6.37 0.62 11.41
C SER A 341 7.36 0.98 10.31
N SER A 342 8.65 1.12 10.67
CA SER A 342 9.74 1.08 9.71
C SER A 342 10.05 -0.37 9.27
N SER A 343 10.94 -0.55 8.28
CA SER A 343 11.38 -1.86 7.76
C SER A 343 12.77 -1.72 7.15
N ASN A 344 13.73 -1.26 7.94
CA ASN A 344 15.10 -1.03 7.49
C ASN A 344 15.99 -2.28 7.68
N THR A 345 15.57 -3.19 8.57
CA THR A 345 16.26 -4.48 8.84
C THR A 345 15.81 -5.62 7.92
N ASP A 346 14.98 -5.33 6.89
CA ASP A 346 14.42 -6.33 5.96
C ASP A 346 15.40 -6.83 4.88
N GLY A 347 16.68 -6.41 4.97
CA GLY A 347 17.74 -6.76 4.01
C GLY A 347 17.77 -5.87 2.77
N ARG A 348 16.89 -4.88 2.64
CA ARG A 348 16.81 -3.90 1.54
C ARG A 348 16.95 -2.45 2.01
N GLY A 349 16.83 -2.22 3.31
CA GLY A 349 17.01 -0.92 3.94
C GLY A 349 18.46 -0.60 4.27
N VAL A 350 18.71 0.63 4.70
CA VAL A 350 19.94 1.04 5.34
C VAL A 350 19.66 1.17 6.83
N GLU A 351 20.02 0.13 7.58
CA GLU A 351 19.79 0.04 9.01
C GLU A 351 20.49 1.18 9.77
N GLN A 352 19.76 1.83 10.66
CA GLN A 352 20.26 2.87 11.54
C GLN A 352 20.15 2.41 13.01
N PRO A 353 20.95 2.97 13.93
CA PRO A 353 20.83 2.65 15.35
C PRO A 353 19.38 2.82 15.85
N GLY A 354 18.83 1.77 16.46
CA GLY A 354 17.46 1.73 16.96
C GLY A 354 16.42 1.24 15.95
N ASP A 355 16.78 0.91 14.71
CA ASP A 355 15.85 0.27 13.75
C ASP A 355 15.56 -1.20 14.16
N ASP A 356 14.41 -1.73 13.80
CA ASP A 356 13.23 -1.02 13.29
C ASP A 356 12.39 -0.43 14.41
N ARG A 357 11.53 0.52 14.07
CA ARG A 357 10.74 1.31 15.02
C ARG A 357 9.24 1.11 14.79
N LEU A 358 8.49 1.19 15.88
CA LEU A 358 7.06 1.46 15.85
C LEU A 358 6.84 2.91 16.31
N LEU A 359 6.17 3.68 15.47
CA LEU A 359 5.85 5.08 15.67
C LEU A 359 4.35 5.25 15.87
N GLN A 360 3.94 6.23 16.66
CA GLN A 360 2.57 6.69 16.75
C GLN A 360 2.46 8.10 16.17
N LEU A 361 1.48 8.29 15.30
CA LEU A 361 1.16 9.57 14.67
C LEU A 361 -0.16 10.09 15.25
N THR A 362 -0.21 11.38 15.57
CA THR A 362 -1.42 12.11 15.98
C THR A 362 -1.50 13.45 15.24
N GLU A 363 -2.71 14.01 15.11
CA GLU A 363 -2.90 15.37 14.55
C GLU A 363 -2.41 16.47 15.47
#